data_f7a32547bc412ce54c50e4376760498f
#
_entry.id   f7a32547bc412ce54c50e4376760498f
#
_cell.length_a   1.000
_cell.length_b   1.000
_cell.length_c   1.000
_cell.angle_alpha   90.00
_cell.angle_beta   90.00
_cell.angle_gamma   90.00
#
_symmetry.space_group_name_H-M   'P 1'
#
loop_
_entity.id
_entity.type
_entity.pdbx_description
1 polymer ?
#
loop_
_entity_poly.entity_id
_entity_poly.type
_entity_poly.pdbx_seq_one_letter_code
_entity_poly.pdbx_strand_id
1 'polypeptide(L)'
;VAVKSGTGSVDYAKANIKTKDLRQFPNIDNAYMELGTGRADAVLHDTPNILYFIKTAGNGKFKSVGESLEAQQYGIAFPKGSDDLRTKVNGALKTLKENGTYNEIYKKWFGTEPK
;
A
#
# COMPACT_ATOMS: atom_id res chain seq x y z
N VAL A 1 -6.75 -9.36 13.55
CA VAL A 1 -6.13 -8.64 12.42
C VAL A 1 -6.66 -9.20 11.11
N ALA A 2 -6.96 -8.34 10.14
CA ALA A 2 -7.39 -8.73 8.80
C ALA A 2 -6.34 -8.39 7.75
N VAL A 3 -6.14 -9.27 6.77
CA VAL A 3 -5.14 -9.14 5.71
C VAL A 3 -5.70 -9.65 4.38
N LYS A 4 -5.07 -9.24 3.27
CA LYS A 4 -5.34 -9.83 1.96
C LYS A 4 -4.53 -11.12 1.80
N SER A 5 -5.20 -12.19 1.37
CA SER A 5 -4.57 -13.49 1.07
C SER A 5 -3.50 -13.36 -0.03
N GLY A 6 -2.43 -14.15 0.08
CA GLY A 6 -1.38 -14.21 -0.93
C GLY A 6 -0.51 -12.94 -1.03
N THR A 7 -0.43 -12.16 0.04
CA THR A 7 0.44 -10.97 0.12
C THR A 7 1.49 -11.14 1.22
N GLY A 8 2.57 -10.38 1.14
CA GLY A 8 3.60 -10.33 2.19
C GLY A 8 3.06 -9.93 3.57
N SER A 9 1.91 -9.24 3.62
CA SER A 9 1.24 -8.90 4.87
C SER A 9 0.81 -10.14 5.68
N VAL A 10 0.49 -11.26 5.01
CA VAL A 10 0.16 -12.53 5.69
C VAL A 10 1.39 -13.09 6.40
N ASP A 11 2.51 -13.15 5.69
CA ASP A 11 3.75 -13.73 6.22
C ASP A 11 4.31 -12.85 7.33
N TYR A 12 4.29 -11.54 7.13
CA TYR A 12 4.69 -10.58 8.16
C TYR A 12 3.84 -10.71 9.43
N ALA A 13 2.51 -10.77 9.28
CA ALA A 13 1.60 -10.89 10.42
C ALA A 13 1.84 -12.19 11.20
N LYS A 14 2.03 -13.31 10.50
CA LYS A 14 2.32 -14.61 11.14
C LYS A 14 3.64 -14.60 11.91
N ALA A 15 4.65 -13.93 11.38
CA ALA A 15 5.99 -13.91 11.98
C ALA A 15 6.12 -12.91 13.14
N ASN A 16 5.43 -11.77 13.06
CA ASN A 16 5.73 -10.62 13.91
C ASN A 16 4.56 -10.14 14.77
N ILE A 17 3.32 -10.52 14.46
CA ILE A 17 2.14 -10.01 15.18
C ILE A 17 1.51 -11.12 16.01
N LYS A 18 1.51 -10.96 17.33
CA LYS A 18 0.72 -11.80 18.22
C LYS A 18 -0.75 -11.40 18.13
N THR A 19 -1.51 -12.05 17.27
CA THR A 19 -2.94 -11.83 17.12
C THR A 19 -3.71 -13.07 17.55
N LYS A 20 -4.87 -12.87 18.18
CA LYS A 20 -5.79 -13.96 18.54
C LYS A 20 -6.34 -14.65 17.30
N ASP A 21 -6.59 -13.87 16.24
CA ASP A 21 -7.13 -14.35 14.98
C ASP A 21 -6.54 -13.55 13.82
N LEU A 22 -5.98 -14.23 12.82
CA LEU A 22 -5.50 -13.66 11.57
C LEU A 22 -6.46 -14.06 10.45
N ARG A 23 -7.35 -13.13 10.10
CA ARG A 23 -8.37 -13.34 9.08
C ARG A 23 -7.86 -12.92 7.71
N GLN A 24 -7.92 -13.84 6.77
CA GLN A 24 -7.43 -13.63 5.41
C GLN A 24 -8.59 -13.51 4.42
N PHE A 25 -8.53 -12.52 3.55
CA PHE A 25 -9.57 -12.23 2.55
C PHE A 25 -8.99 -12.21 1.14
N PRO A 26 -9.69 -12.74 0.14
CA PRO A 26 -9.25 -12.68 -1.26
C PRO A 26 -9.14 -11.24 -1.77
N ASN A 27 -10.00 -10.35 -1.29
CA ASN A 27 -10.01 -8.94 -1.64
C ASN A 27 -9.77 -8.08 -0.40
N ILE A 28 -8.95 -7.05 -0.54
CA ILE A 28 -8.63 -6.12 0.57
C ILE A 28 -9.85 -5.33 1.04
N ASP A 29 -10.78 -5.04 0.15
CA ASP A 29 -12.01 -4.33 0.50
C ASP A 29 -12.82 -5.07 1.56
N ASN A 30 -12.82 -6.41 1.52
CA ASN A 30 -13.47 -7.22 2.54
C ASN A 30 -12.79 -7.08 3.91
N ALA A 31 -11.45 -6.97 3.94
CA ALA A 31 -10.72 -6.69 5.18
C ALA A 31 -11.07 -5.30 5.75
N TYR A 32 -11.19 -4.28 4.89
CA TYR A 32 -11.64 -2.95 5.30
C TYR A 32 -13.08 -2.95 5.82
N MET A 33 -13.97 -3.73 5.23
CA MET A 33 -15.34 -3.90 5.72
C MET A 33 -15.37 -4.55 7.12
N GLU A 34 -14.53 -5.54 7.36
CA GLU A 34 -14.41 -6.17 8.68
C GLU A 34 -13.93 -5.18 9.75
N LEU A 35 -12.96 -4.33 9.40
CA LEU A 35 -12.52 -3.24 10.28
C LEU A 35 -13.65 -2.23 10.52
N GLY A 36 -14.35 -1.81 9.47
CA GLY A 36 -15.44 -0.84 9.57
C GLY A 36 -16.64 -1.29 10.38
N THR A 37 -16.87 -2.61 10.46
CA THR A 37 -17.95 -3.23 11.24
C THR A 37 -17.52 -3.70 12.63
N GLY A 38 -16.24 -3.47 13.01
CA GLY A 38 -15.71 -3.88 14.31
C GLY A 38 -15.45 -5.40 14.45
N ARG A 39 -15.51 -6.16 13.35
CA ARG A 39 -15.15 -7.59 13.36
C ARG A 39 -13.65 -7.84 13.19
N ALA A 40 -12.89 -6.82 12.87
CA ALA A 40 -11.43 -6.79 12.95
C ALA A 40 -11.00 -5.50 13.66
N ASP A 41 -9.92 -5.57 14.42
CA ASP A 41 -9.36 -4.41 15.16
C ASP A 41 -8.34 -3.65 14.32
N ALA A 42 -7.73 -4.30 13.33
CA ALA A 42 -6.74 -3.73 12.43
C ALA A 42 -6.72 -4.44 11.08
N VAL A 43 -6.31 -3.70 10.05
CA VAL A 43 -5.94 -4.23 8.73
C VAL A 43 -4.47 -3.95 8.49
N LEU A 44 -3.73 -4.96 8.03
CA LEU A 44 -2.35 -4.83 7.59
C LEU A 44 -2.28 -5.00 6.07
N HIS A 45 -1.76 -3.98 5.39
CA HIS A 45 -1.61 -3.96 3.93
C HIS A 45 -0.60 -2.90 3.51
N ASP A 46 -0.34 -2.81 2.20
CA ASP A 46 0.59 -1.84 1.62
C ASP A 46 0.17 -0.40 1.92
N THR A 47 1.10 0.41 2.41
CA THR A 47 0.84 1.79 2.83
C THR A 47 0.10 2.63 1.77
N PRO A 48 0.48 2.64 0.47
CA PRO A 48 -0.25 3.44 -0.52
C PRO A 48 -1.71 3.03 -0.66
N ASN A 49 -2.02 1.73 -0.58
CA ASN A 49 -3.40 1.25 -0.66
C ASN A 49 -4.22 1.69 0.56
N ILE A 50 -3.65 1.58 1.77
CA ILE A 50 -4.29 2.05 3.01
C ILE A 50 -4.58 3.56 2.93
N LEU A 51 -3.59 4.36 2.53
CA LEU A 51 -3.74 5.82 2.44
C LEU A 51 -4.79 6.23 1.40
N TYR A 52 -4.80 5.55 0.25
CA TYR A 52 -5.82 5.77 -0.77
C TYR A 52 -7.23 5.44 -0.26
N PHE A 53 -7.40 4.28 0.39
CA PHE A 53 -8.68 3.89 1.00
C PHE A 53 -9.14 4.92 2.04
N ILE A 54 -8.27 5.33 2.97
CA ILE A 54 -8.61 6.31 4.00
C ILE A 54 -9.09 7.61 3.36
N LYS A 55 -8.39 8.08 2.32
CA LYS A 55 -8.71 9.33 1.63
C LYS A 55 -10.02 9.28 0.85
N THR A 56 -10.30 8.17 0.17
CA THR A 56 -11.42 8.06 -0.79
C THR A 56 -12.69 7.45 -0.19
N ALA A 57 -12.55 6.47 0.68
CA ALA A 57 -13.66 5.70 1.24
C ALA A 57 -13.71 5.66 2.77
N GLY A 58 -12.66 6.14 3.44
CA GLY A 58 -12.54 6.06 4.90
C GLY A 58 -13.52 6.95 5.68
N ASN A 59 -14.05 8.00 5.06
CA ASN A 59 -15.04 8.91 5.66
C ASN A 59 -14.69 9.39 7.09
N GLY A 60 -13.39 9.61 7.35
CA GLY A 60 -12.88 10.03 8.65
C GLY A 60 -12.93 8.98 9.77
N LYS A 61 -13.32 7.74 9.46
CA LYS A 61 -13.47 6.66 10.46
C LYS A 61 -12.18 5.85 10.67
N PHE A 62 -11.21 5.98 9.78
CA PHE A 62 -9.98 5.19 9.78
C PHE A 62 -8.76 6.07 9.81
N LYS A 63 -7.70 5.57 10.41
CA LYS A 63 -6.37 6.19 10.41
C LYS A 63 -5.29 5.16 10.16
N SER A 64 -4.23 5.56 9.50
CA SER A 64 -2.99 4.80 9.47
C SER A 64 -2.22 5.00 10.77
N VAL A 65 -1.67 3.93 11.32
CA VAL A 65 -0.92 3.97 12.57
C VAL A 65 0.42 3.26 12.41
N GLY A 66 1.40 3.69 13.18
CA GLY A 66 2.75 3.15 13.10
C GLY A 66 3.54 3.70 11.91
N GLU A 67 4.78 3.23 11.80
CA GLU A 67 5.66 3.48 10.65
C GLU A 67 5.54 2.33 9.65
N SER A 68 6.09 2.52 8.44
CA SER A 68 6.19 1.42 7.47
C SER A 68 7.03 0.29 8.05
N LEU A 69 6.44 -0.91 8.14
CA LEU A 69 7.04 -2.05 8.83
C LEU A 69 8.13 -2.72 8.00
N GLU A 70 7.98 -2.73 6.67
CA GLU A 70 8.97 -3.19 5.71
C GLU A 70 8.94 -2.27 4.49
N ALA A 71 10.10 -1.77 4.08
CA ALA A 71 10.23 -0.98 2.86
C ALA A 71 10.22 -1.92 1.65
N GLN A 72 9.10 -1.98 0.94
CA GLN A 72 8.98 -2.67 -0.34
C GLN A 72 9.00 -1.67 -1.48
N GLN A 73 9.61 -2.05 -2.60
CA GLN A 73 9.63 -1.22 -3.81
C GLN A 73 8.63 -1.77 -4.83
N TYR A 74 7.89 -0.87 -5.46
CA TYR A 74 7.14 -1.20 -6.66
C TYR A 74 8.06 -1.17 -7.87
N GLY A 75 7.96 -2.19 -8.70
CA GLY A 75 8.70 -2.27 -9.97
C GLY A 75 7.75 -2.25 -11.16
N ILE A 76 8.23 -1.74 -12.28
CA ILE A 76 7.55 -1.82 -13.57
C ILE A 76 8.23 -2.91 -14.39
N ALA A 77 7.50 -3.97 -14.73
CA ALA A 77 8.03 -5.06 -15.54
C ALA A 77 7.93 -4.74 -17.03
N PHE A 78 8.97 -5.11 -17.77
CA PHE A 78 9.03 -4.97 -19.22
C PHE A 78 9.32 -6.34 -19.86
N PRO A 79 8.87 -6.59 -21.08
CA PRO A 79 9.31 -7.74 -21.87
C PRO A 79 10.83 -7.73 -22.05
N LYS A 80 11.45 -8.90 -22.13
CA LYS A 80 12.88 -9.00 -22.49
C LYS A 80 13.13 -8.32 -23.84
N GLY A 81 14.23 -7.55 -23.93
CA GLY A 81 14.57 -6.79 -25.14
C GLY A 81 13.96 -5.39 -25.23
N SER A 82 13.15 -4.98 -24.25
CA SER A 82 12.57 -3.61 -24.18
C SER A 82 13.46 -2.62 -23.44
N ASP A 83 14.79 -2.70 -23.61
CA ASP A 83 15.76 -1.88 -22.89
C ASP A 83 15.59 -0.38 -23.18
N ASP A 84 15.26 -0.03 -24.42
CA ASP A 84 14.98 1.34 -24.84
C ASP A 84 13.81 1.95 -24.06
N LEU A 85 12.69 1.21 -23.98
CA LEU A 85 11.50 1.64 -23.22
C LEU A 85 11.82 1.76 -21.74
N ARG A 86 12.50 0.77 -21.16
CA ARG A 86 12.94 0.76 -19.77
C ARG A 86 13.78 2.00 -19.45
N THR A 87 14.76 2.31 -20.30
CA THR A 87 15.62 3.48 -20.13
C THR A 87 14.82 4.78 -20.18
N LYS A 88 13.88 4.93 -21.11
CA LYS A 88 13.00 6.09 -21.20
C LYS A 88 12.12 6.26 -19.98
N VAL A 89 11.52 5.17 -19.49
CA VAL A 89 10.66 5.19 -18.29
C VAL A 89 11.47 5.55 -17.04
N ASN A 90 12.67 4.97 -16.88
CA ASN A 90 13.55 5.31 -15.76
C ASN A 90 13.98 6.78 -15.80
N GLY A 91 14.29 7.29 -16.99
CA GLY A 91 14.61 8.72 -17.18
C GLY A 91 13.44 9.63 -16.82
N ALA A 92 12.24 9.29 -17.25
CA ALA A 92 11.04 10.04 -16.92
C ALA A 92 10.76 10.02 -15.40
N LEU A 93 10.87 8.86 -14.74
CA LEU A 93 10.71 8.76 -13.29
C LEU A 93 11.73 9.61 -12.53
N LYS A 94 12.99 9.60 -12.98
CA LYS A 94 14.03 10.45 -12.41
C LYS A 94 13.65 11.93 -12.50
N THR A 95 13.27 12.40 -13.70
CA THR A 95 12.85 13.78 -13.92
C THR A 95 11.67 14.17 -13.05
N LEU A 96 10.64 13.33 -12.94
CA LEU A 96 9.47 13.58 -12.10
C LEU A 96 9.81 13.70 -10.61
N LYS A 97 10.80 12.94 -10.14
CA LYS A 97 11.29 13.05 -8.76
C LYS A 97 12.09 14.32 -8.53
N GLU A 98 12.98 14.67 -9.47
CA GLU A 98 13.85 15.83 -9.36
C GLU A 98 13.09 17.16 -9.45
N ASN A 99 12.03 17.24 -10.26
CA ASN A 99 11.23 18.46 -10.42
C ASN A 99 10.05 18.59 -9.45
N GLY A 100 9.87 17.63 -8.54
CA GLY A 100 8.81 17.64 -7.52
C GLY A 100 7.44 17.12 -7.98
N THR A 101 7.22 16.89 -9.27
CA THR A 101 5.93 16.42 -9.80
C THR A 101 5.52 15.08 -9.21
N TYR A 102 6.47 14.18 -8.95
CA TYR A 102 6.20 12.91 -8.28
C TYR A 102 5.55 13.13 -6.91
N ASN A 103 6.07 14.04 -6.11
CA ASN A 103 5.55 14.34 -4.77
C ASN A 103 4.16 14.96 -4.84
N GLU A 104 3.90 15.83 -5.80
CA GLU A 104 2.57 16.41 -6.02
C GLU A 104 1.53 15.34 -6.38
N ILE A 105 1.87 14.44 -7.31
CA ILE A 105 1.02 13.31 -7.69
C ILE A 105 0.78 12.40 -6.48
N TYR A 106 1.82 12.06 -5.75
CA TYR A 106 1.71 11.22 -4.55
C TYR A 106 0.76 11.85 -3.51
N LYS A 107 0.95 13.11 -3.20
CA LYS A 107 0.10 13.87 -2.28
C LYS A 107 -1.35 13.97 -2.76
N LYS A 108 -1.55 14.16 -4.07
CA LYS A 108 -2.89 14.17 -4.67
C LYS A 108 -3.64 12.88 -4.41
N TRP A 109 -3.00 11.72 -4.57
CA TRP A 109 -3.67 10.43 -4.48
C TRP A 109 -3.70 9.84 -3.07
N PHE A 110 -2.67 10.07 -2.28
CA PHE A 110 -2.51 9.46 -0.96
C PHE A 110 -2.70 10.43 0.22
N GLY A 111 -2.85 11.73 -0.05
CA GLY A 111 -3.12 12.75 0.97
C GLY A 111 -1.89 13.16 1.80
N THR A 112 -0.74 12.56 1.57
CA THR A 112 0.54 12.83 2.25
C THR A 112 1.68 12.80 1.23
N GLU A 113 2.84 13.32 1.62
CA GLU A 113 4.05 13.19 0.81
C GLU A 113 4.71 11.81 0.98
N PRO A 114 5.48 11.34 -0.03
CA PRO A 114 6.24 10.11 0.13
C PRO A 114 7.27 10.27 1.25
N LYS A 115 7.44 9.20 2.03
CA LYS A 115 8.48 9.14 3.06
C LYS A 115 9.77 8.59 2.48
#